data_86a0588214031dd369ba145191b39915
#
_entry.id   86a0588214031dd369ba145191b39915
#
_cell.length_a   1.000
_cell.length_b   1.000
_cell.length_c   1.000
_cell.angle_alpha   90.00
_cell.angle_beta   90.00
_cell.angle_gamma   90.00
#
_symmetry.space_group_name_H-M   'P 1'
#
loop_
_entity.id
_entity.type
_entity.pdbx_description
1 polymer ?
#
loop_
_entity_poly.entity_id
_entity_poly.type
_entity_poly.pdbx_seq_one_letter_code
_entity_poly.pdbx_strand_id
1 'polypeptide(L)'
;ETEPKLDGFCVKKAEPMLVLAESDVFLDAVINSGHGPDGFDYELGVVEKSLNTAKVALKDGKCDILLSGRAMKKTKLDDIESSVVSFFARRSFCTEVLDRYEAWEWEEGDFAVFAKGVFKRYFYNSNFKAIHAGLECAALKQKFPNASFVSVGPNIEYPHSINERVEIESVQKTYEAVFELVRALCR
;
A
#
# COMPACT_ATOMS: atom_id res chain seq x y z
N GLU A 1 16.45 8.71 -2.61
CA GLU A 1 17.22 7.76 -1.77
C GLU A 1 17.27 6.45 -2.52
N THR A 2 18.47 5.99 -2.81
CA THR A 2 18.74 4.86 -3.68
C THR A 2 18.38 3.57 -2.96
N GLU A 3 17.48 2.77 -3.57
CA GLU A 3 17.34 1.36 -3.22
C GLU A 3 18.73 0.70 -3.19
N PRO A 4 18.96 -0.24 -2.26
CA PRO A 4 20.21 -0.95 -2.25
C PRO A 4 20.43 -1.59 -3.62
N LYS A 5 21.48 -1.17 -4.32
CA LYS A 5 21.90 -1.85 -5.55
C LYS A 5 22.15 -3.29 -5.17
N LEU A 6 21.38 -4.18 -5.75
CA LEU A 6 21.65 -5.61 -5.74
C LEU A 6 22.88 -5.85 -6.63
N ASP A 7 24.04 -5.46 -6.14
CA ASP A 7 25.31 -5.80 -6.75
C ASP A 7 25.53 -7.30 -6.56
N GLY A 8 25.42 -8.05 -7.63
CA GLY A 8 25.83 -9.44 -7.64
C GLY A 8 24.80 -10.48 -8.04
N PHE A 9 23.94 -10.22 -9.00
CA PHE A 9 23.25 -11.33 -9.68
C PHE A 9 24.26 -12.21 -10.40
N CYS A 10 24.45 -13.44 -9.92
CA CYS A 10 25.20 -14.46 -10.63
C CYS A 10 24.21 -15.38 -11.33
N VAL A 11 24.08 -15.27 -12.64
CA VAL A 11 23.32 -16.21 -13.45
C VAL A 11 24.20 -17.43 -13.72
N LYS A 12 23.85 -18.58 -13.14
CA LYS A 12 24.50 -19.85 -13.42
C LYS A 12 23.60 -20.69 -14.31
N LYS A 13 24.18 -21.26 -15.37
CA LYS A 13 23.50 -22.31 -16.12
C LYS A 13 23.38 -23.54 -15.23
N ALA A 14 22.15 -24.05 -15.06
CA ALA A 14 21.86 -25.27 -14.33
C ALA A 14 21.22 -26.29 -15.26
N GLU A 15 21.46 -27.55 -15.03
CA GLU A 15 20.72 -28.64 -15.68
C GLU A 15 19.39 -28.80 -14.93
N PRO A 16 18.24 -28.54 -15.58
CA PRO A 16 16.95 -28.61 -14.90
C PRO A 16 16.59 -30.08 -14.65
N MET A 17 16.20 -30.41 -13.42
CA MET A 17 15.64 -31.71 -13.10
C MET A 17 14.16 -31.85 -13.49
N LEU A 18 13.43 -30.73 -13.45
CA LEU A 18 12.03 -30.60 -13.84
C LEU A 18 11.82 -29.28 -14.57
N VAL A 19 11.00 -29.30 -15.60
CA VAL A 19 10.59 -28.12 -16.35
C VAL A 19 9.08 -28.00 -16.36
N LEU A 20 8.57 -26.77 -16.36
CA LEU A 20 7.16 -26.49 -16.56
C LEU A 20 6.83 -26.66 -18.04
N ALA A 21 5.84 -27.48 -18.39
CA ALA A 21 5.47 -27.73 -19.77
C ALA A 21 5.01 -26.45 -20.49
N GLU A 22 4.41 -25.52 -19.76
CA GLU A 22 3.87 -24.25 -20.25
C GLU A 22 4.72 -23.06 -19.77
N SER A 23 6.03 -23.25 -19.76
CA SER A 23 6.98 -22.23 -19.25
C SER A 23 6.84 -20.88 -19.96
N ASP A 24 6.57 -20.88 -21.27
CA ASP A 24 6.41 -19.65 -22.06
C ASP A 24 5.18 -18.85 -21.59
N VAL A 25 4.07 -19.51 -21.36
CA VAL A 25 2.84 -18.88 -20.84
C VAL A 25 3.07 -18.33 -19.44
N PHE A 26 3.76 -19.09 -18.60
CA PHE A 26 4.10 -18.68 -17.26
C PHE A 26 5.03 -17.46 -17.24
N LEU A 27 6.10 -17.48 -18.01
CA LEU A 27 7.05 -16.37 -18.12
C LEU A 27 6.38 -15.11 -18.69
N ASP A 28 5.54 -15.27 -19.73
CA ASP A 28 4.74 -14.17 -20.27
C ASP A 28 3.81 -13.58 -19.20
N ALA A 29 3.17 -14.43 -18.43
CA ALA A 29 2.30 -13.99 -17.34
C ALA A 29 3.06 -13.21 -16.27
N VAL A 30 4.24 -13.66 -15.84
CA VAL A 30 5.06 -12.97 -14.82
C VAL A 30 5.61 -11.65 -15.36
N ILE A 31 6.13 -11.64 -16.60
CA ILE A 31 6.77 -10.46 -17.18
C ILE A 31 5.76 -9.37 -17.51
N ASN A 32 4.57 -9.74 -17.99
CA ASN A 32 3.57 -8.82 -18.52
C ASN A 32 2.36 -8.60 -17.62
N SER A 33 2.34 -9.15 -16.39
CA SER A 33 1.24 -8.95 -15.42
C SER A 33 1.05 -7.50 -14.96
N GLY A 34 2.02 -6.65 -15.25
CA GLY A 34 2.11 -5.29 -14.73
C GLY A 34 2.83 -5.25 -13.39
N HIS A 35 3.72 -4.29 -13.22
CA HIS A 35 4.48 -4.11 -11.99
C HIS A 35 4.90 -2.64 -11.84
N GLY A 36 4.80 -2.13 -10.62
CA GLY A 36 5.22 -0.79 -10.29
C GLY A 36 4.08 0.24 -10.23
N PRO A 37 4.42 1.52 -10.13
CA PRO A 37 3.46 2.62 -10.12
C PRO A 37 2.82 2.80 -11.48
N ASP A 38 1.52 3.12 -11.48
CA ASP A 38 0.74 3.43 -12.67
C ASP A 38 -0.18 4.63 -12.39
N GLY A 39 0.14 5.74 -13.01
CA GLY A 39 -0.50 7.02 -12.78
C GLY A 39 0.06 7.79 -11.57
N PHE A 40 -0.08 9.11 -11.64
CA PHE A 40 0.35 10.02 -10.59
C PHE A 40 -0.71 11.11 -10.39
N ASP A 41 -1.14 11.29 -9.16
CA ASP A 41 -2.03 12.37 -8.78
C ASP A 41 -1.18 13.60 -8.47
N TYR A 42 -1.19 14.57 -9.40
CA TYR A 42 -0.38 15.79 -9.30
C TYR A 42 -0.90 16.77 -8.24
N GLU A 43 -2.18 16.71 -7.89
CA GLU A 43 -2.75 17.55 -6.84
C GLU A 43 -2.33 17.07 -5.45
N LEU A 44 -2.35 15.77 -5.26
CA LEU A 44 -1.94 15.13 -4.00
C LEU A 44 -0.43 14.86 -3.92
N GLY A 45 0.27 14.87 -5.05
CA GLY A 45 1.70 14.60 -5.12
C GLY A 45 2.08 13.14 -4.85
N VAL A 46 1.20 12.19 -5.17
CA VAL A 46 1.40 10.77 -4.88
C VAL A 46 1.07 9.88 -6.08
N VAL A 47 1.58 8.66 -6.07
CA VAL A 47 1.20 7.61 -7.03
C VAL A 47 -0.30 7.32 -6.90
N GLU A 48 -1.03 7.31 -8.03
CA GLU A 48 -2.47 7.08 -8.05
C GLU A 48 -2.82 5.61 -7.81
N LYS A 49 -2.11 4.71 -8.49
CA LYS A 49 -2.27 3.26 -8.33
C LYS A 49 -0.94 2.55 -8.55
N SER A 50 -0.81 1.37 -7.99
CA SER A 50 0.35 0.50 -8.21
C SER A 50 -0.04 -0.97 -8.15
N LEU A 51 0.72 -1.79 -8.85
CA LEU A 51 0.63 -3.24 -8.81
C LEU A 51 2.00 -3.81 -8.51
N ASN A 52 2.08 -4.77 -7.61
CA ASN A 52 3.31 -5.46 -7.26
C ASN A 52 3.15 -6.96 -7.41
N THR A 53 4.04 -7.60 -8.17
CA THR A 53 4.19 -9.05 -8.16
C THR A 53 4.93 -9.43 -6.89
N ALA A 54 4.17 -9.73 -5.84
CA ALA A 54 4.70 -9.90 -4.48
C ALA A 54 5.36 -11.27 -4.28
N LYS A 55 4.85 -12.30 -4.94
CA LYS A 55 5.40 -13.66 -4.83
C LYS A 55 5.10 -14.46 -6.09
N VAL A 56 6.08 -15.23 -6.50
CA VAL A 56 5.93 -16.27 -7.53
C VAL A 56 6.41 -17.57 -6.92
N ALA A 57 5.58 -18.59 -6.97
CA ALA A 57 5.92 -19.91 -6.44
C ALA A 57 5.57 -21.00 -7.46
N LEU A 58 6.51 -21.90 -7.67
CA LEU A 58 6.33 -23.09 -8.47
C LEU A 58 6.55 -24.31 -7.56
N LYS A 59 5.50 -25.07 -7.32
CA LYS A 59 5.54 -26.22 -6.41
C LYS A 59 4.56 -27.30 -6.87
N ASP A 60 5.00 -28.54 -6.89
CA ASP A 60 4.17 -29.72 -7.18
C ASP A 60 3.40 -29.61 -8.51
N GLY A 61 4.03 -29.05 -9.54
CA GLY A 61 3.43 -28.83 -10.85
C GLY A 61 2.39 -27.70 -10.92
N LYS A 62 2.25 -26.94 -9.84
CA LYS A 62 1.38 -25.75 -9.77
C LYS A 62 2.21 -24.48 -9.72
N CYS A 63 1.68 -23.45 -10.35
CA CYS A 63 2.25 -22.12 -10.32
C CYS A 63 1.28 -21.16 -9.63
N ASP A 64 1.75 -20.50 -8.58
CA ASP A 64 1.02 -19.46 -7.87
C ASP A 64 1.72 -18.12 -8.08
N ILE A 65 0.96 -17.11 -8.50
CA ILE A 65 1.43 -15.73 -8.63
C ILE A 65 0.56 -14.87 -7.72
N LEU A 66 1.17 -14.31 -6.70
CA LEU A 66 0.52 -13.36 -5.80
C LEU A 66 0.82 -11.93 -6.24
N LEU A 67 -0.23 -11.19 -6.53
CA LEU A 67 -0.14 -9.77 -6.86
C LEU A 67 -0.79 -8.95 -5.75
N SER A 68 -0.21 -7.78 -5.46
CA SER A 68 -0.73 -6.81 -4.51
C SER A 68 -0.98 -5.49 -5.21
N GLY A 69 -2.24 -5.11 -5.35
CA GLY A 69 -2.66 -3.84 -5.95
C GLY A 69 -2.99 -2.81 -4.87
N ARG A 70 -2.66 -1.55 -5.13
CA ARG A 70 -3.03 -0.40 -4.29
C ARG A 70 -3.51 0.74 -5.15
N ALA A 71 -4.51 1.48 -4.66
CA ALA A 71 -5.01 2.68 -5.33
C ALA A 71 -5.51 3.71 -4.32
N MET A 72 -5.50 4.98 -4.73
CA MET A 72 -5.99 6.09 -3.92
C MET A 72 -7.52 6.22 -3.96
N LYS A 73 -8.16 5.68 -5.01
CA LYS A 73 -9.61 5.74 -5.23
C LYS A 73 -10.18 4.35 -5.48
N LYS A 74 -11.42 4.14 -5.03
CA LYS A 74 -12.13 2.87 -5.23
C LYS A 74 -12.19 2.49 -6.71
N THR A 75 -12.55 3.41 -7.59
CA THR A 75 -12.64 3.17 -9.03
C THR A 75 -11.33 2.66 -9.63
N LYS A 76 -10.20 3.20 -9.16
CA LYS A 76 -8.86 2.78 -9.61
C LYS A 76 -8.46 1.40 -9.07
N LEU A 77 -8.94 1.05 -7.88
CA LEU A 77 -8.78 -0.30 -7.35
C LEU A 77 -9.59 -1.32 -8.15
N ASP A 78 -10.83 -0.97 -8.52
CA ASP A 78 -11.69 -1.78 -9.41
C ASP A 78 -11.05 -1.96 -10.80
N ASP A 79 -10.39 -0.91 -11.34
CA ASP A 79 -9.64 -0.98 -12.61
C ASP A 79 -8.47 -1.97 -12.53
N ILE A 80 -7.67 -1.92 -11.44
CA ILE A 80 -6.58 -2.88 -11.23
C ILE A 80 -7.13 -4.31 -11.20
N GLU A 81 -8.12 -4.57 -10.37
CA GLU A 81 -8.73 -5.90 -10.23
C GLU A 81 -9.24 -6.43 -11.57
N SER A 82 -10.04 -5.64 -12.29
CA SER A 82 -10.60 -6.03 -13.58
C SER A 82 -9.52 -6.30 -14.63
N SER A 83 -8.47 -5.48 -14.63
CA SER A 83 -7.34 -5.62 -15.57
C SER A 83 -6.55 -6.89 -15.28
N VAL A 84 -6.22 -7.15 -14.01
CA VAL A 84 -5.48 -8.34 -13.58
C VAL A 84 -6.28 -9.61 -13.85
N VAL A 85 -7.54 -9.65 -13.42
CA VAL A 85 -8.40 -10.82 -13.66
C VAL A 85 -8.52 -11.12 -15.16
N SER A 86 -8.77 -10.09 -15.99
CA SER A 86 -8.86 -10.24 -17.43
C SER A 86 -7.55 -10.68 -18.09
N PHE A 87 -6.42 -10.17 -17.60
CA PHE A 87 -5.09 -10.53 -18.11
C PHE A 87 -4.78 -12.01 -17.87
N PHE A 88 -5.02 -12.50 -16.66
CA PHE A 88 -4.76 -13.89 -16.29
C PHE A 88 -5.78 -14.86 -16.86
N ALA A 89 -7.06 -14.48 -16.94
CA ALA A 89 -8.11 -15.31 -17.56
C ALA A 89 -7.81 -15.62 -19.03
N ARG A 90 -7.30 -14.63 -19.80
CA ARG A 90 -6.89 -14.85 -21.21
C ARG A 90 -5.72 -15.83 -21.36
N ARG A 91 -5.02 -16.14 -20.30
CA ARG A 91 -3.90 -17.08 -20.24
C ARG A 91 -4.25 -18.39 -19.55
N SER A 92 -5.55 -18.62 -19.33
CA SER A 92 -6.08 -19.82 -18.65
C SER A 92 -5.64 -20.00 -17.21
N PHE A 93 -5.24 -18.92 -16.54
CA PHE A 93 -5.03 -18.95 -15.09
C PHE A 93 -6.36 -18.78 -14.37
N CYS A 94 -6.51 -19.51 -13.26
CA CYS A 94 -7.58 -19.26 -12.29
C CYS A 94 -7.16 -18.09 -11.38
N THR A 95 -8.04 -17.13 -11.18
CA THR A 95 -7.78 -15.96 -10.33
C THR A 95 -8.75 -15.91 -9.17
N GLU A 96 -8.22 -15.57 -8.00
CA GLU A 96 -8.99 -15.34 -6.78
C GLU A 96 -8.59 -13.97 -6.21
N VAL A 97 -9.57 -13.19 -5.77
CA VAL A 97 -9.33 -11.91 -5.10
C VAL A 97 -9.36 -12.16 -3.59
N LEU A 98 -8.23 -11.91 -2.95
CA LEU A 98 -8.04 -12.09 -1.52
C LEU A 98 -7.87 -10.73 -0.85
N ASP A 99 -8.25 -10.64 0.43
CA ASP A 99 -7.92 -9.52 1.34
C ASP A 99 -8.12 -8.13 0.72
N ARG A 100 -9.27 -7.91 0.08
CA ARG A 100 -9.58 -6.63 -0.52
C ARG A 100 -9.80 -5.56 0.53
N TYR A 101 -8.94 -4.53 0.51
CA TYR A 101 -9.09 -3.29 1.26
C TYR A 101 -9.61 -2.21 0.34
N GLU A 102 -10.67 -1.50 0.74
CA GLU A 102 -11.12 -0.35 -0.02
C GLU A 102 -10.14 0.82 0.11
N ALA A 103 -10.10 1.67 -0.91
CA ALA A 103 -9.35 2.90 -0.84
C ALA A 103 -9.98 3.84 0.22
N TRP A 104 -9.15 4.56 0.95
CA TRP A 104 -9.62 5.61 1.83
C TRP A 104 -9.54 6.96 1.11
N GLU A 105 -10.67 7.33 0.53
CA GLU A 105 -10.83 8.66 -0.04
C GLU A 105 -11.06 9.62 1.13
N TRP A 106 -10.02 10.38 1.45
CA TRP A 106 -10.05 11.31 2.58
C TRP A 106 -10.80 12.58 2.22
N GLU A 107 -11.63 13.04 3.16
CA GLU A 107 -12.36 14.30 3.06
C GLU A 107 -11.97 15.21 4.23
N GLU A 108 -11.72 16.49 3.94
CA GLU A 108 -11.47 17.48 4.97
C GLU A 108 -12.80 17.87 5.64
N GLY A 109 -13.03 17.33 6.84
CA GLY A 109 -14.18 17.65 7.67
C GLY A 109 -13.77 18.38 8.95
N ASP A 110 -14.76 18.87 9.72
CA ASP A 110 -14.54 19.64 10.96
C ASP A 110 -13.62 18.92 11.95
N PHE A 111 -13.77 17.60 12.09
CA PHE A 111 -12.90 16.82 12.98
C PHE A 111 -11.45 16.81 12.51
N ALA A 112 -11.21 16.69 11.22
CA ALA A 112 -9.87 16.71 10.67
C ALA A 112 -9.21 18.09 10.86
N VAL A 113 -9.94 19.16 10.60
CA VAL A 113 -9.47 20.54 10.84
C VAL A 113 -9.14 20.77 12.31
N PHE A 114 -10.02 20.31 13.20
CA PHE A 114 -9.80 20.40 14.66
C PHE A 114 -8.55 19.62 15.08
N ALA A 115 -8.42 18.36 14.66
CA ALA A 115 -7.26 17.53 14.94
C ALA A 115 -5.95 18.17 14.44
N LYS A 116 -5.95 18.70 13.22
CA LYS A 116 -4.81 19.46 12.66
C LYS A 116 -4.44 20.65 13.56
N GLY A 117 -5.42 21.39 14.07
CA GLY A 117 -5.22 22.51 14.98
C GLY A 117 -4.54 22.08 16.29
N VAL A 118 -4.95 20.95 16.87
CA VAL A 118 -4.30 20.37 18.05
C VAL A 118 -2.87 19.96 17.74
N PHE A 119 -2.66 19.19 16.69
CA PHE A 119 -1.33 18.69 16.32
C PHE A 119 -0.32 19.79 15.98
N LYS A 120 -0.75 20.92 15.41
CA LYS A 120 0.13 22.07 15.13
C LYS A 120 0.77 22.69 16.39
N ARG A 121 0.19 22.48 17.58
CA ARG A 121 0.76 22.97 18.83
C ARG A 121 2.00 22.16 19.27
N TYR A 122 2.04 20.90 18.88
CA TYR A 122 3.13 19.97 19.19
C TYR A 122 4.11 19.80 18.03
N PHE A 123 3.61 19.93 16.81
CA PHE A 123 4.37 19.80 15.56
C PHE A 123 4.09 21.01 14.67
N TYR A 124 4.92 22.02 14.76
CA TYR A 124 4.74 23.31 14.08
C TYR A 124 4.44 23.17 12.58
N ASN A 125 5.14 22.24 11.91
CA ASN A 125 5.00 21.99 10.48
C ASN A 125 3.99 20.88 10.15
N SER A 126 3.13 20.46 11.11
CA SER A 126 2.15 19.41 10.84
C SER A 126 1.15 19.85 9.78
N ASN A 127 0.93 18.99 8.79
CA ASN A 127 -0.02 19.22 7.73
C ASN A 127 -0.61 17.87 7.28
N PHE A 128 -1.76 17.90 6.62
CA PHE A 128 -2.27 16.71 5.96
C PHE A 128 -1.36 16.32 4.80
N LYS A 129 -1.13 15.02 4.66
CA LYS A 129 -0.38 14.43 3.56
C LYS A 129 -1.15 13.24 3.03
N ALA A 130 -1.30 13.16 1.73
CA ALA A 130 -1.69 11.92 1.08
C ALA A 130 -0.49 10.96 1.09
N ILE A 131 -0.76 9.66 1.27
CA ILE A 131 0.26 8.62 1.14
C ILE A 131 -0.31 7.47 0.31
N HIS A 132 0.51 6.89 -0.54
CA HIS A 132 0.14 5.71 -1.31
C HIS A 132 0.32 4.44 -0.47
N ALA A 133 -0.56 4.26 0.54
CA ALA A 133 -0.52 3.12 1.46
C ALA A 133 -1.94 2.70 1.85
N GLY A 134 -2.10 1.42 2.20
CA GLY A 134 -3.31 0.95 2.88
C GLY A 134 -3.30 1.45 4.32
N LEU A 135 -4.40 2.06 4.76
CA LEU A 135 -4.59 2.50 6.14
C LEU A 135 -5.81 1.82 6.76
N GLU A 136 -5.73 1.51 8.03
CA GLU A 136 -6.82 0.91 8.80
C GLU A 136 -8.08 1.78 8.81
N CYS A 137 -7.92 3.10 8.62
CA CYS A 137 -9.03 4.03 8.47
C CYS A 137 -9.97 3.65 7.33
N ALA A 138 -9.47 3.05 6.24
CA ALA A 138 -10.31 2.56 5.15
C ALA A 138 -11.28 1.47 5.62
N ALA A 139 -10.77 0.47 6.33
CA ALA A 139 -11.59 -0.63 6.86
C ALA A 139 -12.57 -0.15 7.95
N LEU A 140 -12.15 0.79 8.78
CA LEU A 140 -13.00 1.38 9.81
C LEU A 140 -14.11 2.23 9.19
N LYS A 141 -13.82 3.00 8.13
CA LYS A 141 -14.81 3.83 7.44
C LYS A 141 -15.93 3.00 6.80
N GLN A 142 -15.62 1.80 6.29
CA GLN A 142 -16.63 0.89 5.80
C GLN A 142 -17.61 0.44 6.88
N LYS A 143 -17.10 0.14 8.08
CA LYS A 143 -17.93 -0.29 9.22
C LYS A 143 -18.68 0.85 9.85
N PHE A 144 -18.12 2.06 9.83
CA PHE A 144 -18.64 3.25 10.46
C PHE A 144 -18.70 4.42 9.47
N PRO A 145 -19.58 4.38 8.46
CA PRO A 145 -19.59 5.35 7.37
C PRO A 145 -19.83 6.80 7.81
N ASN A 146 -20.51 6.99 8.95
CA ASN A 146 -20.80 8.30 9.51
C ASN A 146 -19.72 8.81 10.48
N ALA A 147 -18.72 8.01 10.80
CA ALA A 147 -17.60 8.45 11.65
C ALA A 147 -16.55 9.19 10.85
N SER A 148 -15.90 10.15 11.50
CA SER A 148 -14.76 10.88 10.96
C SER A 148 -13.45 10.23 11.43
N PHE A 149 -12.48 10.14 10.54
CA PHE A 149 -11.21 9.50 10.82
C PHE A 149 -10.04 10.41 10.44
N VAL A 150 -9.00 10.37 11.25
CA VAL A 150 -7.68 10.91 10.93
C VAL A 150 -6.63 9.87 11.32
N SER A 151 -5.61 9.72 10.50
CA SER A 151 -4.44 8.88 10.83
C SER A 151 -3.32 9.78 11.31
N VAL A 152 -2.77 9.47 12.47
CA VAL A 152 -1.70 10.23 13.11
C VAL A 152 -0.68 9.28 13.70
N GLY A 153 0.57 9.71 13.80
CA GLY A 153 1.62 8.90 14.39
C GLY A 153 2.92 9.68 14.61
N PRO A 154 3.89 9.08 15.30
CA PRO A 154 5.22 9.65 15.47
C PRO A 154 6.01 9.66 14.16
N ASN A 155 7.14 10.33 14.16
CA ASN A 155 8.08 10.32 13.04
C ASN A 155 8.79 8.97 12.97
N ILE A 156 8.57 8.25 11.87
CA ILE A 156 9.20 6.95 11.58
C ILE A 156 10.07 7.11 10.35
N GLU A 157 11.30 6.62 10.43
CA GLU A 157 12.22 6.56 9.30
C GLU A 157 12.40 5.10 8.85
N TYR A 158 12.52 4.90 7.55
CA TYR A 158 12.73 3.59 6.91
C TYR A 158 11.72 2.51 7.33
N PRO A 159 10.39 2.80 7.30
CA PRO A 159 9.38 1.82 7.70
C PRO A 159 9.49 0.54 6.86
N HIS A 160 9.21 -0.60 7.49
CA HIS A 160 9.29 -1.95 6.89
C HIS A 160 10.70 -2.40 6.49
N SER A 161 11.74 -1.79 7.02
CA SER A 161 13.13 -2.18 6.77
C SER A 161 13.85 -2.58 8.07
N ILE A 162 15.02 -3.22 7.92
CA ILE A 162 15.90 -3.55 9.07
C ILE A 162 16.47 -2.30 9.76
N ASN A 163 16.35 -1.14 9.12
CA ASN A 163 16.80 0.15 9.64
C ASN A 163 15.64 1.00 10.19
N GLU A 164 14.45 0.42 10.31
CA GLU A 164 13.29 1.12 10.85
C GLU A 164 13.57 1.69 12.23
N ARG A 165 13.26 2.96 12.41
CA ARG A 165 13.44 3.66 13.65
C ARG A 165 12.40 4.74 13.86
N VAL A 166 12.10 5.03 15.11
CA VAL A 166 11.17 6.07 15.53
C VAL A 166 11.93 7.16 16.30
N GLU A 167 11.57 8.41 16.07
CA GLU A 167 12.05 9.53 16.86
C GLU A 167 11.30 9.57 18.20
N ILE A 168 12.03 9.31 19.32
CA ILE A 168 11.45 9.16 20.66
C ILE A 168 10.70 10.42 21.10
N GLU A 169 11.23 11.62 20.84
CA GLU A 169 10.58 12.88 21.18
C GLU A 169 9.22 13.03 20.44
N SER A 170 9.13 12.58 19.20
CA SER A 170 7.90 12.62 18.44
C SER A 170 6.83 11.67 18.98
N VAL A 171 7.22 10.55 19.61
CA VAL A 171 6.28 9.63 20.29
C VAL A 171 5.62 10.36 21.45
N GLN A 172 6.39 11.05 22.30
CA GLN A 172 5.84 11.81 23.42
C GLN A 172 4.90 12.91 22.93
N LYS A 173 5.33 13.71 21.95
CA LYS A 173 4.49 14.78 21.36
C LYS A 173 3.20 14.24 20.76
N THR A 174 3.26 13.10 20.06
CA THR A 174 2.07 12.45 19.49
C THR A 174 1.11 12.02 20.58
N TYR A 175 1.62 11.40 21.66
CA TYR A 175 0.81 11.00 22.82
C TYR A 175 0.09 12.21 23.45
N GLU A 176 0.82 13.29 23.72
CA GLU A 176 0.27 14.51 24.32
C GLU A 176 -0.80 15.15 23.40
N ALA A 177 -0.56 15.20 22.10
CA ALA A 177 -1.51 15.72 21.11
C ALA A 177 -2.79 14.88 21.06
N VAL A 178 -2.67 13.55 21.03
CA VAL A 178 -3.83 12.64 21.06
C VAL A 178 -4.59 12.75 22.37
N PHE A 179 -3.88 12.81 23.50
CA PHE A 179 -4.50 12.98 24.80
C PHE A 179 -5.31 14.28 24.88
N GLU A 180 -4.76 15.39 24.40
CA GLU A 180 -5.45 16.68 24.34
C GLU A 180 -6.68 16.61 23.43
N LEU A 181 -6.54 15.97 22.25
CA LEU A 181 -7.65 15.79 21.31
C LEU A 181 -8.81 15.03 21.94
N VAL A 182 -8.54 13.89 22.57
CA VAL A 182 -9.56 13.08 23.27
C VAL A 182 -10.21 13.87 24.40
N ARG A 183 -9.41 14.56 25.23
CA ARG A 183 -9.91 15.37 26.35
C ARG A 183 -10.82 16.52 25.88
N ALA A 184 -10.55 17.10 24.71
CA ALA A 184 -11.38 18.16 24.16
C ALA A 184 -12.71 17.64 23.58
N LEU A 185 -12.75 16.40 23.09
CA LEU A 185 -13.96 15.75 22.56
C LEU A 185 -14.87 15.19 23.67
N CYS A 186 -14.34 14.95 24.86
CA CYS A 186 -15.11 14.45 26.02
C CYS A 186 -15.72 15.57 26.90
N ARG A 187 -15.63 16.82 26.49
CA ARG A 187 -16.26 17.97 27.18
C ARG A 187 -17.53 18.39 26.48
#